data_4b22d3feb6ac016f2744c5449f3d45b9
#
_entry.id   4b22d3feb6ac016f2744c5449f3d45b9
#
_cell.length_a   1.000
_cell.length_b   1.000
_cell.length_c   1.000
_cell.angle_alpha   90.00
_cell.angle_beta   90.00
_cell.angle_gamma   90.00
#
_symmetry.space_group_name_H-M   'P 1'
#
loop_
_entity.id
_entity.type
_entity.pdbx_description
1 polymer ?
#
loop_
_entity_poly.entity_id
_entity_poly.type
_entity_poly.pdbx_seq_one_letter_code
_entity_poly.pdbx_strand_id
1 'polypeptide(L)'
;MLPNDGRFGCGPSKVRDAQLEALATDGRRLMGTSHRQPPIKSLVGSVRAGLRALFSLPDGWEVVLGNGGSTVFWDVATFGLIEQRSQHLVFGEFSQKFADAVAAAPHLGDPSVVASPPGSHPAAVATPGVDTYCLTHNETSTGVAMRLARPANISESLVIVDATSAAGGLAWSPSEVDVYYFAPQKSFASDGGLWIACCSPRAISRIEQISATERWMPASLDLKIALDNSRADQTYNTPAIATIFLLDQQIRWMLDHGGMSWCTQRT
;
A
#
# COMPACT_ATOMS: atom_id res chain seq x y z
N MET A 1 8.87 31.61 -7.76
CA MET A 1 10.24 31.07 -7.96
C MET A 1 10.09 29.71 -8.62
N LEU A 2 10.64 29.50 -9.81
CA LEU A 2 10.60 28.19 -10.46
C LEU A 2 11.58 27.25 -9.72
N PRO A 3 11.25 25.97 -9.48
CA PRO A 3 12.18 25.03 -8.89
C PRO A 3 13.36 24.79 -9.82
N ASN A 4 14.54 24.52 -9.26
CA ASN A 4 15.76 24.21 -10.01
C ASN A 4 15.62 22.95 -10.89
N ASP A 5 14.70 22.06 -10.53
CA ASP A 5 14.37 20.84 -11.26
C ASP A 5 12.95 21.01 -11.82
N GLY A 6 12.82 21.05 -13.13
CA GLY A 6 11.56 21.27 -13.85
C GLY A 6 10.67 20.02 -14.00
N ARG A 7 10.94 18.96 -13.24
CA ARG A 7 10.12 17.73 -13.27
C ARG A 7 8.85 17.92 -12.46
N PHE A 8 7.69 17.97 -13.11
CA PHE A 8 6.37 18.13 -12.53
C PHE A 8 5.41 16.99 -12.91
N GLY A 9 5.93 15.76 -12.98
CA GLY A 9 5.09 14.61 -13.23
C GLY A 9 4.26 14.20 -12.00
N CYS A 10 3.22 13.40 -12.23
CA CYS A 10 2.41 12.80 -11.16
C CYS A 10 3.16 11.72 -10.33
N GLY A 11 4.43 11.52 -10.60
CA GLY A 11 5.33 10.56 -9.95
C GLY A 11 6.05 9.66 -10.96
N PRO A 12 7.18 9.09 -10.56
CA PRO A 12 7.80 9.10 -9.22
C PRO A 12 8.15 10.51 -8.73
N SER A 13 8.11 10.70 -7.40
CA SER A 13 8.49 11.96 -6.78
C SER A 13 10.01 12.11 -6.72
N LYS A 14 10.49 13.36 -6.69
CA LYS A 14 11.91 13.66 -6.51
C LYS A 14 12.38 13.13 -5.15
N VAL A 15 13.42 12.30 -5.14
CA VAL A 15 14.16 11.94 -3.93
C VAL A 15 14.90 13.19 -3.42
N ARG A 16 14.80 13.51 -2.13
CA ARG A 16 15.47 14.69 -1.55
C ARG A 16 16.99 14.49 -1.53
N ASP A 17 17.73 15.57 -1.75
CA ASP A 17 19.19 15.53 -1.79
C ASP A 17 19.77 14.95 -0.48
N ALA A 18 19.19 15.31 0.68
CA ALA A 18 19.60 14.75 1.98
C ALA A 18 19.40 13.23 2.09
N GLN A 19 18.39 12.64 1.43
CA GLN A 19 18.24 11.16 1.38
C GLN A 19 19.34 10.52 0.54
N LEU A 20 19.73 11.15 -0.58
CA LEU A 20 20.81 10.66 -1.45
C LEU A 20 22.16 10.75 -0.75
N GLU A 21 22.43 11.85 -0.05
CA GLU A 21 23.65 12.03 0.77
C GLU A 21 23.71 10.98 1.88
N ALA A 22 22.59 10.75 2.60
CA ALA A 22 22.52 9.71 3.62
C ALA A 22 22.72 8.30 3.03
N LEU A 23 22.20 8.03 1.82
CA LEU A 23 22.43 6.74 1.15
C LEU A 23 23.92 6.57 0.78
N ALA A 24 24.56 7.62 0.27
CA ALA A 24 25.97 7.59 -0.12
C ALA A 24 26.94 7.44 1.08
N THR A 25 26.54 7.88 2.27
CA THR A 25 27.33 7.80 3.52
C THR A 25 26.90 6.60 4.36
N ASP A 26 25.78 6.70 5.07
CA ASP A 26 25.31 5.70 6.02
C ASP A 26 24.75 4.45 5.35
N GLY A 27 24.03 4.63 4.24
CA GLY A 27 23.43 3.54 3.47
C GLY A 27 24.46 2.68 2.77
N ARG A 28 25.61 3.24 2.41
CA ARG A 28 26.68 2.57 1.67
C ARG A 28 27.08 1.23 2.28
N ARG A 29 27.16 1.14 3.61
CA ARG A 29 27.52 -0.09 4.34
C ARG A 29 26.45 -1.18 4.32
N LEU A 30 25.21 -0.83 3.97
CA LEU A 30 24.09 -1.76 3.89
C LEU A 30 23.98 -2.40 2.50
N MET A 31 24.49 -1.73 1.46
CA MET A 31 24.40 -2.23 0.10
C MET A 31 25.19 -3.53 -0.05
N GLY A 32 24.60 -4.51 -0.73
CA GLY A 32 25.18 -5.84 -0.89
C GLY A 32 25.08 -6.76 0.35
N THR A 33 24.50 -6.28 1.46
CA THR A 33 24.24 -7.09 2.65
C THR A 33 23.00 -7.95 2.44
N SER A 34 23.06 -9.22 2.82
CA SER A 34 21.89 -10.11 2.77
C SER A 34 20.74 -9.55 3.61
N HIS A 35 19.52 -9.55 3.04
CA HIS A 35 18.32 -9.11 3.73
C HIS A 35 17.94 -9.97 4.96
N ARG A 36 18.61 -11.12 5.15
CA ARG A 36 18.44 -11.99 6.33
C ARG A 36 19.39 -11.62 7.47
N GLN A 37 20.33 -10.69 7.25
CA GLN A 37 21.28 -10.25 8.26
C GLN A 37 20.70 -9.13 9.14
N PRO A 38 21.14 -9.03 10.41
CA PRO A 38 20.61 -8.07 11.38
C PRO A 38 20.54 -6.61 10.88
N PRO A 39 21.54 -6.05 10.16
CA PRO A 39 21.47 -4.66 9.72
C PRO A 39 20.28 -4.38 8.80
N ILE A 40 19.95 -5.32 7.89
CA ILE A 40 18.83 -5.13 6.96
C ILE A 40 17.49 -5.42 7.67
N LYS A 41 17.43 -6.41 8.54
CA LYS A 41 16.28 -6.64 9.41
C LYS A 41 15.95 -5.40 10.25
N SER A 42 16.96 -4.80 10.86
CA SER A 42 16.77 -3.56 11.64
C SER A 42 16.23 -2.42 10.79
N LEU A 43 16.68 -2.30 9.54
CA LEU A 43 16.17 -1.30 8.60
C LEU A 43 14.69 -1.55 8.25
N VAL A 44 14.32 -2.79 7.95
CA VAL A 44 12.92 -3.17 7.67
C VAL A 44 12.04 -2.95 8.90
N GLY A 45 12.52 -3.35 10.09
CA GLY A 45 11.83 -3.11 11.37
C GLY A 45 11.62 -1.62 11.64
N SER A 46 12.62 -0.78 11.34
CA SER A 46 12.51 0.68 11.45
C SER A 46 11.42 1.24 10.54
N VAL A 47 11.36 0.82 9.28
CA VAL A 47 10.30 1.23 8.35
C VAL A 47 8.92 0.82 8.86
N ARG A 48 8.77 -0.44 9.31
CA ARG A 48 7.50 -0.94 9.86
C ARG A 48 7.05 -0.14 11.10
N ALA A 49 7.95 0.08 12.04
CA ALA A 49 7.69 0.87 13.24
C ALA A 49 7.36 2.33 12.90
N GLY A 50 8.13 2.92 11.99
CA GLY A 50 7.93 4.30 11.53
C GLY A 50 6.58 4.51 10.83
N LEU A 51 6.14 3.58 9.98
CA LEU A 51 4.83 3.64 9.34
C LEU A 51 3.68 3.43 10.34
N ARG A 52 3.85 2.54 11.35
CA ARG A 52 2.88 2.40 12.44
C ARG A 52 2.69 3.73 13.19
N ALA A 53 3.80 4.39 13.50
CA ALA A 53 3.76 5.69 14.18
C ALA A 53 3.16 6.78 13.28
N LEU A 54 3.61 6.88 12.03
CA LEU A 54 3.16 7.89 11.08
C LEU A 54 1.65 7.84 10.84
N PHE A 55 1.10 6.63 10.66
CA PHE A 55 -0.33 6.43 10.41
C PHE A 55 -1.14 6.19 11.69
N SER A 56 -0.52 6.26 12.87
CA SER A 56 -1.20 6.00 14.16
C SER A 56 -1.99 4.69 14.14
N LEU A 57 -1.35 3.62 13.62
CA LEU A 57 -2.02 2.33 13.49
C LEU A 57 -2.36 1.75 14.87
N PRO A 58 -3.60 1.31 15.10
CA PRO A 58 -4.00 0.65 16.34
C PRO A 58 -3.24 -0.65 16.59
N ASP A 59 -3.35 -1.16 17.81
CA ASP A 59 -2.81 -2.47 18.16
C ASP A 59 -3.42 -3.58 17.31
N GLY A 60 -2.61 -4.57 16.99
CA GLY A 60 -2.99 -5.69 16.13
C GLY A 60 -2.89 -5.42 14.63
N TRP A 61 -2.67 -4.17 14.21
CA TRP A 61 -2.35 -3.88 12.80
C TRP A 61 -0.93 -4.33 12.46
N GLU A 62 -0.75 -4.79 11.24
CA GLU A 62 0.56 -5.20 10.71
C GLU A 62 0.94 -4.37 9.48
N VAL A 63 2.22 -4.02 9.38
CA VAL A 63 2.79 -3.43 8.16
C VAL A 63 3.51 -4.55 7.42
N VAL A 64 3.02 -4.87 6.23
CA VAL A 64 3.51 -5.95 5.36
C VAL A 64 4.21 -5.36 4.16
N LEU A 65 5.37 -5.90 3.81
CA LEU A 65 6.16 -5.45 2.67
C LEU A 65 6.37 -6.60 1.67
N GLY A 66 6.39 -6.25 0.39
CA GLY A 66 6.75 -7.17 -0.68
C GLY A 66 7.43 -6.47 -1.85
N ASN A 67 8.05 -7.27 -2.70
CA ASN A 67 8.74 -6.78 -3.89
C ASN A 67 7.75 -6.49 -5.01
N GLY A 68 8.06 -5.46 -5.83
CA GLY A 68 7.20 -5.06 -6.95
C GLY A 68 6.72 -3.62 -6.79
N GLY A 69 5.45 -3.39 -6.93
CA GLY A 69 4.79 -2.10 -6.76
C GLY A 69 3.31 -2.31 -6.56
N SER A 70 2.50 -1.25 -6.53
CA SER A 70 1.06 -1.37 -6.31
C SER A 70 0.36 -2.24 -7.35
N THR A 71 0.86 -2.28 -8.59
CA THR A 71 0.32 -3.17 -9.64
C THR A 71 0.48 -4.65 -9.25
N VAL A 72 1.62 -5.04 -8.67
CA VAL A 72 1.80 -6.40 -8.14
C VAL A 72 0.87 -6.65 -6.95
N PHE A 73 0.57 -5.63 -6.15
CA PHE A 73 -0.35 -5.78 -5.03
C PHE A 73 -1.78 -6.07 -5.46
N TRP A 74 -2.21 -5.65 -6.65
CA TRP A 74 -3.53 -6.06 -7.19
C TRP A 74 -3.62 -7.58 -7.33
N ASP A 75 -2.59 -8.21 -7.89
CA ASP A 75 -2.53 -9.67 -7.98
C ASP A 75 -2.45 -10.30 -6.58
N VAL A 76 -1.62 -9.77 -5.69
CA VAL A 76 -1.54 -10.22 -4.27
C VAL A 76 -2.91 -10.16 -3.59
N ALA A 77 -3.68 -9.10 -3.80
CA ALA A 77 -5.01 -8.95 -3.23
C ALA A 77 -6.02 -9.96 -3.81
N THR A 78 -5.95 -10.26 -5.12
CA THR A 78 -6.83 -11.26 -5.74
C THR A 78 -6.60 -12.65 -5.16
N PHE A 79 -5.37 -12.99 -4.82
CA PHE A 79 -5.05 -14.31 -4.23
C PHE A 79 -5.29 -14.37 -2.72
N GLY A 80 -4.95 -13.30 -1.98
CA GLY A 80 -4.82 -13.36 -0.53
C GLY A 80 -5.86 -12.57 0.29
N LEU A 81 -6.73 -11.75 -0.33
CA LEU A 81 -7.69 -10.89 0.38
C LEU A 81 -9.14 -11.06 -0.10
N ILE A 82 -9.35 -11.25 -1.40
CA ILE A 82 -10.68 -11.48 -1.95
C ILE A 82 -11.01 -12.95 -1.84
N GLU A 83 -12.10 -13.26 -1.13
CA GLU A 83 -12.48 -14.66 -0.91
C GLU A 83 -13.25 -15.22 -2.10
N GLN A 84 -14.30 -14.54 -2.54
CA GLN A 84 -15.15 -14.97 -3.65
C GLN A 84 -15.43 -13.84 -4.65
N ARG A 85 -15.83 -12.65 -4.16
CA ARG A 85 -16.29 -11.57 -5.02
C ARG A 85 -16.02 -10.20 -4.41
N SER A 86 -15.55 -9.28 -5.24
CA SER A 86 -15.31 -7.89 -4.84
C SER A 86 -16.27 -6.89 -5.49
N GLN A 87 -16.30 -5.69 -4.92
CA GLN A 87 -16.86 -4.49 -5.57
C GLN A 87 -15.74 -3.46 -5.75
N HIS A 88 -15.63 -2.89 -6.95
CA HIS A 88 -14.67 -1.84 -7.28
C HIS A 88 -15.35 -0.52 -7.56
N LEU A 89 -14.84 0.55 -6.97
CA LEU A 89 -15.21 1.92 -7.29
C LEU A 89 -14.29 2.44 -8.39
N VAL A 90 -14.82 2.59 -9.60
CA VAL A 90 -14.04 2.93 -10.80
C VAL A 90 -14.33 4.38 -11.22
N PHE A 91 -13.28 5.21 -11.21
CA PHE A 91 -13.37 6.63 -11.61
C PHE A 91 -12.09 7.13 -12.29
N GLY A 92 -11.27 6.20 -12.80
CA GLY A 92 -10.10 6.45 -13.62
C GLY A 92 -9.35 5.18 -13.98
N GLU A 93 -8.15 5.35 -14.52
CA GLU A 93 -7.37 4.27 -15.11
C GLU A 93 -6.89 3.23 -14.08
N PHE A 94 -6.44 3.69 -12.89
CA PHE A 94 -5.85 2.79 -11.91
C PHE A 94 -6.92 1.97 -11.18
N SER A 95 -8.04 2.59 -10.84
CA SER A 95 -9.19 1.89 -10.28
C SER A 95 -9.79 0.88 -11.26
N GLN A 96 -9.82 1.18 -12.57
CA GLN A 96 -10.23 0.24 -13.61
C GLN A 96 -9.28 -0.95 -13.73
N LYS A 97 -7.96 -0.71 -13.77
CA LYS A 97 -6.94 -1.77 -13.87
C LYS A 97 -7.01 -2.76 -12.71
N PHE A 98 -7.31 -2.30 -11.50
CA PHE A 98 -7.49 -3.21 -10.38
C PHE A 98 -8.75 -4.06 -10.56
N ALA A 99 -9.86 -3.47 -11.01
CA ALA A 99 -11.06 -4.23 -11.33
C ALA A 99 -10.82 -5.28 -12.43
N ASP A 100 -10.06 -4.91 -13.47
CA ASP A 100 -9.69 -5.82 -14.57
C ASP A 100 -8.80 -6.97 -14.10
N ALA A 101 -7.85 -6.71 -13.19
CA ALA A 101 -7.01 -7.76 -12.60
C ALA A 101 -7.85 -8.79 -11.82
N VAL A 102 -8.87 -8.33 -11.08
CA VAL A 102 -9.79 -9.23 -10.38
C VAL A 102 -10.69 -9.98 -11.36
N ALA A 103 -11.22 -9.33 -12.39
CA ALA A 103 -12.05 -9.98 -13.41
C ALA A 103 -11.28 -11.08 -14.18
N ALA A 104 -9.97 -10.93 -14.33
CA ALA A 104 -9.12 -11.93 -14.97
C ALA A 104 -8.74 -13.11 -14.05
N ALA A 105 -9.01 -13.04 -12.74
CA ALA A 105 -8.61 -14.06 -11.78
C ALA A 105 -9.56 -15.27 -11.83
N PRO A 106 -9.11 -16.47 -12.26
CA PRO A 106 -10.00 -17.59 -12.56
C PRO A 106 -10.64 -18.23 -11.32
N HIS A 107 -10.19 -17.88 -10.14
CA HIS A 107 -10.67 -18.41 -8.86
C HIS A 107 -11.67 -17.47 -8.16
N LEU A 108 -12.00 -16.32 -8.78
CA LEU A 108 -12.94 -15.34 -8.25
C LEU A 108 -14.18 -15.25 -9.14
N GLY A 109 -15.29 -14.84 -8.55
CA GLY A 109 -16.48 -14.44 -9.30
C GLY A 109 -16.30 -13.03 -9.91
N ASP A 110 -17.07 -12.73 -10.96
CA ASP A 110 -17.04 -11.42 -11.62
C ASP A 110 -17.21 -10.28 -10.61
N PRO A 111 -16.31 -9.28 -10.61
CA PRO A 111 -16.41 -8.16 -9.68
C PRO A 111 -17.64 -7.30 -9.98
N SER A 112 -18.21 -6.74 -8.93
CA SER A 112 -19.20 -5.67 -9.05
C SER A 112 -18.46 -4.35 -9.33
N VAL A 113 -18.81 -3.64 -10.38
CA VAL A 113 -18.21 -2.34 -10.71
C VAL A 113 -19.22 -1.23 -10.53
N VAL A 114 -18.88 -0.23 -9.71
CA VAL A 114 -19.63 1.02 -9.60
C VAL A 114 -18.77 2.14 -10.15
N ALA A 115 -19.19 2.73 -11.26
CA ALA A 115 -18.39 3.72 -11.98
C ALA A 115 -19.00 5.12 -11.89
N SER A 116 -18.15 6.14 -12.02
CA SER A 116 -18.54 7.53 -12.21
C SER A 116 -17.73 8.19 -13.34
N PRO A 117 -18.24 9.27 -13.94
CA PRO A 117 -17.50 10.01 -14.94
C PRO A 117 -16.25 10.71 -14.34
N PRO A 118 -15.28 11.09 -15.19
CA PRO A 118 -14.11 11.87 -14.76
C PRO A 118 -14.53 13.13 -13.97
N GLY A 119 -13.74 13.48 -12.94
CA GLY A 119 -14.01 14.63 -12.06
C GLY A 119 -14.94 14.32 -10.87
N SER A 120 -15.40 13.09 -10.74
CA SER A 120 -16.19 12.61 -9.60
C SER A 120 -15.75 11.21 -9.19
N HIS A 121 -16.18 10.75 -8.01
CA HIS A 121 -16.03 9.36 -7.58
C HIS A 121 -17.37 8.77 -7.17
N PRO A 122 -17.60 7.46 -7.39
CA PRO A 122 -18.83 6.81 -6.96
C PRO A 122 -18.79 6.51 -5.44
N ALA A 123 -19.94 6.10 -4.91
CA ALA A 123 -20.05 5.56 -3.55
C ALA A 123 -20.24 4.04 -3.61
N ALA A 124 -19.67 3.32 -2.64
CA ALA A 124 -19.88 1.89 -2.53
C ALA A 124 -21.33 1.56 -2.17
N VAL A 125 -21.85 0.48 -2.75
CA VAL A 125 -23.20 -0.01 -2.52
C VAL A 125 -23.14 -1.41 -1.93
N ALA A 126 -23.72 -1.59 -0.74
CA ALA A 126 -23.79 -2.90 -0.13
C ALA A 126 -24.46 -3.90 -1.10
N THR A 127 -23.69 -4.90 -1.55
CA THR A 127 -24.10 -5.84 -2.59
C THR A 127 -24.02 -7.26 -2.04
N PRO A 128 -25.09 -8.06 -2.15
CA PRO A 128 -25.06 -9.45 -1.71
C PRO A 128 -23.93 -10.26 -2.36
N GLY A 129 -23.25 -11.07 -1.56
CA GLY A 129 -22.15 -11.92 -2.02
C GLY A 129 -20.83 -11.20 -2.26
N VAL A 130 -20.75 -9.89 -2.02
CA VAL A 130 -19.47 -9.14 -2.03
C VAL A 130 -18.83 -9.24 -0.66
N ASP A 131 -17.62 -9.81 -0.62
CA ASP A 131 -16.82 -9.97 0.59
C ASP A 131 -15.70 -8.93 0.73
N THR A 132 -15.44 -8.16 -0.33
CA THR A 132 -14.34 -7.19 -0.37
C THR A 132 -14.73 -5.96 -1.21
N TYR A 133 -14.56 -4.77 -0.63
CA TYR A 133 -14.77 -3.48 -1.28
C TYR A 133 -13.44 -2.82 -1.57
N CYS A 134 -13.17 -2.54 -2.86
CA CYS A 134 -11.92 -1.97 -3.35
C CYS A 134 -12.13 -0.49 -3.71
N LEU A 135 -11.47 0.38 -2.97
CA LEU A 135 -11.52 1.83 -3.11
C LEU A 135 -10.17 2.36 -3.58
N THR A 136 -10.17 3.52 -4.21
CA THR A 136 -8.95 4.26 -4.57
C THR A 136 -8.98 5.61 -3.88
N HIS A 137 -8.04 5.88 -2.97
CA HIS A 137 -8.04 7.10 -2.15
C HIS A 137 -7.78 8.34 -2.99
N ASN A 138 -6.86 8.25 -3.95
CA ASN A 138 -6.62 9.27 -4.97
C ASN A 138 -6.38 8.61 -6.32
N GLU A 139 -7.26 8.88 -7.27
CA GLU A 139 -7.13 8.40 -8.64
C GLU A 139 -6.25 9.38 -9.44
N THR A 140 -5.00 8.98 -9.66
CA THR A 140 -3.99 9.84 -10.28
C THR A 140 -4.36 10.27 -11.70
N SER A 141 -5.00 9.38 -12.46
CA SER A 141 -5.32 9.61 -13.88
C SER A 141 -6.38 10.70 -14.09
N THR A 142 -7.24 10.93 -13.10
CA THR A 142 -8.30 11.94 -13.16
C THR A 142 -8.11 13.06 -12.14
N GLY A 143 -7.13 12.93 -11.23
CA GLY A 143 -6.87 13.92 -10.18
C GLY A 143 -7.98 14.00 -9.12
N VAL A 144 -8.75 12.92 -8.92
CA VAL A 144 -9.87 12.90 -7.99
C VAL A 144 -9.49 12.18 -6.71
N ALA A 145 -9.54 12.86 -5.58
CA ALA A 145 -9.40 12.28 -4.25
C ALA A 145 -10.77 11.94 -3.65
N MET A 146 -10.83 10.79 -2.97
CA MET A 146 -12.02 10.29 -2.28
C MET A 146 -11.85 10.44 -0.77
N ARG A 147 -12.87 10.94 -0.08
CA ARG A 147 -12.93 10.78 1.37
C ARG A 147 -13.25 9.33 1.70
N LEU A 148 -12.32 8.66 2.38
CA LEU A 148 -12.54 7.28 2.79
C LEU A 148 -13.61 7.19 3.88
N ALA A 149 -14.56 6.31 3.66
CA ALA A 149 -15.57 5.92 4.64
C ALA A 149 -15.94 4.46 4.39
N ARG A 150 -16.02 3.68 5.48
CA ARG A 150 -16.51 2.30 5.40
C ARG A 150 -17.95 2.30 4.92
N PRO A 151 -18.29 1.56 3.87
CA PRO A 151 -19.68 1.48 3.40
C PRO A 151 -20.61 0.94 4.51
N ALA A 152 -21.81 1.47 4.58
CA ALA A 152 -22.80 0.99 5.55
C ALA A 152 -23.26 -0.45 5.21
N ASN A 153 -23.61 -1.22 6.23
CA ASN A 153 -24.16 -2.58 6.09
C ASN A 153 -23.23 -3.62 5.44
N ILE A 154 -21.91 -3.47 5.64
CA ILE A 154 -20.89 -4.43 5.16
C ILE A 154 -20.06 -5.02 6.32
N SER A 155 -20.69 -5.37 7.43
CA SER A 155 -20.02 -5.74 8.69
C SER A 155 -18.92 -6.80 8.52
N GLU A 156 -19.12 -7.78 7.65
CA GLU A 156 -18.21 -8.94 7.47
C GLU A 156 -17.24 -8.76 6.29
N SER A 157 -17.45 -7.78 5.44
CA SER A 157 -16.61 -7.56 4.26
C SER A 157 -15.38 -6.71 4.58
N LEU A 158 -14.29 -6.92 3.85
CA LEU A 158 -13.10 -6.09 3.93
C LEU A 158 -13.23 -4.81 3.10
N VAL A 159 -12.55 -3.76 3.52
CA VAL A 159 -12.32 -2.54 2.73
C VAL A 159 -10.84 -2.44 2.42
N ILE A 160 -10.49 -2.56 1.14
CA ILE A 160 -9.14 -2.46 0.62
C ILE A 160 -9.00 -1.12 -0.12
N VAL A 161 -7.95 -0.37 0.17
CA VAL A 161 -7.75 0.96 -0.39
C VAL A 161 -6.42 1.04 -1.12
N ASP A 162 -6.49 1.33 -2.42
CA ASP A 162 -5.32 1.80 -3.18
C ASP A 162 -5.01 3.24 -2.74
N ALA A 163 -3.90 3.38 -2.05
CA ALA A 163 -3.41 4.65 -1.54
C ALA A 163 -2.10 5.07 -2.22
N THR A 164 -1.79 4.51 -3.37
CA THR A 164 -0.49 4.69 -4.03
C THR A 164 -0.09 6.15 -4.16
N SER A 165 -0.99 7.02 -4.57
CA SER A 165 -0.71 8.46 -4.69
C SER A 165 -1.25 9.31 -3.53
N ALA A 166 -1.89 8.69 -2.54
CA ALA A 166 -2.48 9.35 -1.38
C ALA A 166 -1.66 9.18 -0.10
N ALA A 167 -1.05 7.99 0.08
CA ALA A 167 -0.31 7.65 1.29
C ALA A 167 0.85 8.62 1.54
N GLY A 168 0.89 9.19 2.73
CA GLY A 168 1.86 10.22 3.10
C GLY A 168 1.48 11.65 2.69
N GLY A 169 0.36 11.84 1.97
CA GLY A 169 -0.16 13.15 1.56
C GLY A 169 -1.58 13.41 2.06
N LEU A 170 -2.47 12.44 1.98
CA LEU A 170 -3.86 12.60 2.41
C LEU A 170 -4.13 11.93 3.78
N ALA A 171 -4.99 12.58 4.57
CA ALA A 171 -5.43 12.01 5.85
C ALA A 171 -6.40 10.84 5.63
N TRP A 172 -6.30 9.83 6.49
CA TRP A 172 -7.20 8.70 6.55
C TRP A 172 -7.34 8.19 7.98
N SER A 173 -8.34 7.34 8.22
CA SER A 173 -8.54 6.71 9.53
C SER A 173 -8.48 5.19 9.42
N PRO A 174 -7.72 4.51 10.27
CA PRO A 174 -7.71 3.05 10.35
C PRO A 174 -9.08 2.43 10.63
N SER A 175 -10.03 3.16 11.23
CA SER A 175 -11.39 2.68 11.47
C SER A 175 -12.22 2.47 10.20
N GLU A 176 -11.85 3.13 9.10
CA GLU A 176 -12.60 3.12 7.85
C GLU A 176 -12.16 2.02 6.87
N VAL A 177 -11.00 1.42 7.10
CA VAL A 177 -10.39 0.49 6.15
C VAL A 177 -9.86 -0.77 6.84
N ASP A 178 -9.60 -1.82 6.06
CA ASP A 178 -8.94 -3.04 6.55
C ASP A 178 -7.56 -3.22 5.94
N VAL A 179 -7.37 -2.77 4.70
CA VAL A 179 -6.06 -2.76 4.04
C VAL A 179 -5.84 -1.42 3.36
N TYR A 180 -4.73 -0.76 3.71
CA TYR A 180 -4.28 0.49 3.09
C TYR A 180 -2.92 0.24 2.46
N TYR A 181 -2.87 0.12 1.11
CA TYR A 181 -1.64 -0.24 0.42
C TYR A 181 -1.15 0.86 -0.52
N PHE A 182 0.17 0.90 -0.71
CA PHE A 182 0.84 1.88 -1.55
C PHE A 182 2.22 1.41 -1.98
N ALA A 183 2.86 2.18 -2.86
CA ALA A 183 4.25 2.03 -3.24
C ALA A 183 5.02 3.33 -2.93
N PRO A 184 6.31 3.26 -2.55
CA PRO A 184 6.98 4.38 -1.88
C PRO A 184 7.47 5.50 -2.81
N GLN A 185 7.35 5.37 -4.12
CA GLN A 185 7.83 6.35 -5.11
C GLN A 185 6.98 7.62 -5.23
N LYS A 186 5.85 7.73 -4.53
CA LYS A 186 4.98 8.91 -4.55
C LYS A 186 5.36 9.85 -3.39
N SER A 187 4.46 10.16 -2.46
CA SER A 187 4.73 11.11 -1.36
C SER A 187 5.92 10.74 -0.46
N PHE A 188 6.26 9.46 -0.40
CA PHE A 188 7.46 9.02 0.35
C PHE A 188 8.78 9.27 -0.39
N ALA A 189 8.77 9.65 -1.64
CA ALA A 189 9.94 10.05 -2.41
C ALA A 189 11.16 9.11 -2.26
N SER A 190 10.94 7.80 -2.32
CA SER A 190 11.97 6.79 -2.05
C SER A 190 12.22 5.82 -3.19
N ASP A 191 11.76 6.16 -4.38
CA ASP A 191 11.86 5.29 -5.56
C ASP A 191 10.95 4.05 -5.48
N GLY A 192 10.85 3.28 -6.56
CA GLY A 192 9.93 2.15 -6.72
C GLY A 192 10.52 0.81 -6.27
N GLY A 193 9.82 -0.27 -6.61
CA GLY A 193 10.29 -1.64 -6.41
C GLY A 193 9.74 -2.35 -5.18
N LEU A 194 8.87 -1.70 -4.42
CA LEU A 194 8.19 -2.26 -3.25
C LEU A 194 6.69 -1.96 -3.29
N TRP A 195 5.90 -2.86 -2.73
CA TRP A 195 4.59 -2.53 -2.21
C TRP A 195 4.58 -2.64 -0.68
N ILE A 196 3.74 -1.85 -0.05
CA ILE A 196 3.57 -1.80 1.39
C ILE A 196 2.08 -1.83 1.68
N ALA A 197 1.65 -2.64 2.63
CA ALA A 197 0.26 -2.74 3.04
C ALA A 197 0.15 -2.65 4.57
N CYS A 198 -0.68 -1.74 5.05
CA CYS A 198 -1.12 -1.70 6.44
C CYS A 198 -2.38 -2.56 6.54
N CYS A 199 -2.33 -3.65 7.29
CA CYS A 199 -3.39 -4.65 7.40
C CYS A 199 -4.00 -4.66 8.80
N SER A 200 -5.33 -4.54 8.88
CA SER A 200 -6.10 -4.66 10.12
C SER A 200 -6.11 -6.10 10.65
N PRO A 201 -6.48 -6.34 11.93
CA PRO A 201 -6.69 -7.70 12.44
C PRO A 201 -7.67 -8.52 11.60
N ARG A 202 -8.70 -7.88 11.01
CA ARG A 202 -9.66 -8.55 10.11
C ARG A 202 -9.01 -8.98 8.81
N ALA A 203 -8.17 -8.13 8.23
CA ALA A 203 -7.42 -8.47 7.03
C ALA A 203 -6.43 -9.61 7.31
N ILE A 204 -5.77 -9.60 8.46
CA ILE A 204 -4.87 -10.69 8.89
C ILE A 204 -5.63 -12.00 9.01
N SER A 205 -6.79 -12.00 9.69
CA SER A 205 -7.64 -13.19 9.78
C SER A 205 -8.07 -13.71 8.41
N ARG A 206 -8.40 -12.83 7.47
CA ARG A 206 -8.75 -13.22 6.09
C ARG A 206 -7.56 -13.85 5.36
N ILE A 207 -6.36 -13.29 5.51
CA ILE A 207 -5.12 -13.84 4.94
C ILE A 207 -4.89 -15.26 5.45
N GLU A 208 -5.02 -15.46 6.75
CA GLU A 208 -4.85 -16.76 7.39
C GLU A 208 -5.93 -17.77 6.96
N GLN A 209 -7.19 -17.32 6.85
CA GLN A 209 -8.29 -18.15 6.36
C GLN A 209 -8.07 -18.62 4.92
N ILE A 210 -7.74 -17.72 4.01
CA ILE A 210 -7.48 -18.07 2.60
C ILE A 210 -6.26 -18.98 2.49
N SER A 211 -5.19 -18.71 3.23
CA SER A 211 -3.98 -19.54 3.24
C SER A 211 -4.24 -20.96 3.75
N ALA A 212 -5.27 -21.18 4.54
CA ALA A 212 -5.68 -22.51 5.03
C ALA A 212 -6.53 -23.30 4.02
N THR A 213 -6.91 -22.71 2.89
CA THR A 213 -7.66 -23.36 1.82
C THR A 213 -6.73 -24.05 0.82
N GLU A 214 -7.31 -24.83 -0.11
CA GLU A 214 -6.58 -25.44 -1.24
C GLU A 214 -6.39 -24.47 -2.43
N ARG A 215 -6.66 -23.17 -2.25
CA ARG A 215 -6.46 -22.17 -3.30
C ARG A 215 -4.99 -22.16 -3.69
N TRP A 216 -4.71 -22.53 -4.94
CA TRP A 216 -3.36 -22.39 -5.48
C TRP A 216 -3.01 -20.92 -5.67
N MET A 217 -1.81 -20.54 -5.24
CA MET A 217 -1.26 -19.20 -5.52
C MET A 217 0.26 -19.27 -5.68
N PRO A 218 0.86 -18.39 -6.52
CA PRO A 218 2.31 -18.31 -6.62
C PRO A 218 2.89 -17.84 -5.28
N ALA A 219 3.97 -18.45 -4.82
CA ALA A 219 4.61 -18.09 -3.54
C ALA A 219 5.05 -16.61 -3.48
N SER A 220 5.37 -16.00 -4.63
CA SER A 220 5.72 -14.57 -4.73
C SER A 220 4.54 -13.62 -4.55
N LEU A 221 3.31 -14.11 -4.68
CA LEU A 221 2.05 -13.37 -4.51
C LEU A 221 1.29 -13.83 -3.25
N ASP A 222 1.83 -14.77 -2.50
CA ASP A 222 1.24 -15.27 -1.26
C ASP A 222 1.40 -14.25 -0.12
N LEU A 223 0.28 -13.64 0.24
CA LEU A 223 0.25 -12.61 1.28
C LEU A 223 0.54 -13.18 2.68
N LYS A 224 0.27 -14.47 2.92
CA LYS A 224 0.66 -15.13 4.18
C LYS A 224 2.18 -15.25 4.29
N ILE A 225 2.85 -15.65 3.21
CA ILE A 225 4.31 -15.67 3.15
C ILE A 225 4.88 -14.26 3.37
N ALA A 226 4.29 -13.24 2.74
CA ALA A 226 4.73 -11.85 2.91
C ALA A 226 4.52 -11.37 4.35
N LEU A 227 3.39 -11.69 4.98
CA LEU A 227 3.08 -11.37 6.37
C LEU A 227 4.08 -12.01 7.34
N ASP A 228 4.35 -13.30 7.20
CA ASP A 228 5.27 -14.03 8.07
C ASP A 228 6.70 -13.49 7.96
N ASN A 229 7.15 -13.21 6.73
CA ASN A 229 8.46 -12.57 6.51
C ASN A 229 8.50 -11.16 7.13
N SER A 230 7.45 -10.37 6.97
CA SER A 230 7.38 -9.02 7.54
C SER A 230 7.42 -9.04 9.07
N ARG A 231 6.76 -10.00 9.71
CA ARG A 231 6.84 -10.23 11.17
C ARG A 231 8.26 -10.55 11.66
N ALA A 232 9.06 -11.17 10.79
CA ALA A 232 10.49 -11.42 11.02
C ALA A 232 11.41 -10.26 10.55
N ASP A 233 10.84 -9.12 10.21
CA ASP A 233 11.52 -7.95 9.63
C ASP A 233 12.30 -8.28 8.35
N GLN A 234 11.66 -9.03 7.46
CA GLN A 234 12.20 -9.47 6.19
C GLN A 234 11.17 -9.31 5.06
N THR A 235 11.63 -9.54 3.84
CA THR A 235 10.80 -9.82 2.67
C THR A 235 11.07 -11.23 2.18
N TYR A 236 10.15 -11.83 1.41
CA TYR A 236 10.33 -13.18 0.86
C TYR A 236 11.59 -13.29 -0.02
N ASN A 237 11.75 -12.36 -0.95
CA ASN A 237 12.96 -12.19 -1.75
C ASN A 237 13.77 -10.98 -1.30
N THR A 238 15.05 -10.91 -1.70
CA THR A 238 15.89 -9.72 -1.47
C THR A 238 15.17 -8.48 -1.99
N PRO A 239 14.90 -7.48 -1.14
CA PRO A 239 14.22 -6.27 -1.55
C PRO A 239 15.20 -5.26 -2.17
N ALA A 240 14.64 -4.20 -2.76
CA ALA A 240 15.40 -3.01 -3.14
C ALA A 240 15.87 -2.27 -1.88
N ILE A 241 17.06 -2.64 -1.36
CA ILE A 241 17.59 -2.14 -0.08
C ILE A 241 17.75 -0.62 -0.11
N ALA A 242 18.21 -0.05 -1.24
CA ALA A 242 18.32 1.40 -1.40
C ALA A 242 16.95 2.09 -1.24
N THR A 243 15.91 1.54 -1.84
CA THR A 243 14.52 2.06 -1.70
C THR A 243 14.05 2.00 -0.24
N ILE A 244 14.29 0.88 0.46
CA ILE A 244 13.93 0.76 1.89
C ILE A 244 14.68 1.79 2.73
N PHE A 245 15.98 2.01 2.44
CA PHE A 245 16.77 3.01 3.14
C PHE A 245 16.23 4.43 2.92
N LEU A 246 15.96 4.80 1.66
CA LEU A 246 15.38 6.10 1.33
C LEU A 246 14.01 6.29 1.99
N LEU A 247 13.21 5.22 2.04
CA LEU A 247 11.91 5.22 2.71
C LEU A 247 12.04 5.45 4.23
N ASP A 248 12.97 4.78 4.90
CA ASP A 248 13.25 4.98 6.33
C ASP A 248 13.64 6.44 6.62
N GLN A 249 14.53 7.01 5.79
CA GLN A 249 14.93 8.41 5.90
C GLN A 249 13.75 9.37 5.72
N GLN A 250 12.85 9.06 4.79
CA GLN A 250 11.68 9.91 4.54
C GLN A 250 10.65 9.81 5.67
N ILE A 251 10.38 8.62 6.17
CA ILE A 251 9.45 8.42 7.30
C ILE A 251 9.94 9.17 8.53
N ARG A 252 11.23 9.06 8.89
CA ARG A 252 11.84 9.79 10.00
C ARG A 252 11.65 11.30 9.81
N TRP A 253 12.00 11.80 8.63
CA TRP A 253 11.83 13.21 8.31
C TRP A 253 10.38 13.70 8.44
N MET A 254 9.39 12.91 7.98
CA MET A 254 7.98 13.23 8.14
C MET A 254 7.58 13.26 9.62
N LEU A 255 8.02 12.29 10.43
CA LEU A 255 7.75 12.24 11.86
C LEU A 255 8.36 13.44 12.60
N ASP A 256 9.61 13.79 12.31
CA ASP A 256 10.33 14.91 12.93
C ASP A 256 9.67 16.26 12.63
N HIS A 257 8.92 16.37 11.53
CA HIS A 257 8.20 17.60 11.15
C HIS A 257 6.74 17.65 11.63
N GLY A 258 6.25 16.65 12.34
CA GLY A 258 4.89 16.62 12.88
C GLY A 258 3.97 15.55 12.28
N GLY A 259 4.54 14.57 11.58
CA GLY A 259 3.84 13.39 11.09
C GLY A 259 2.78 13.70 10.03
N MET A 260 1.72 12.88 10.01
CA MET A 260 0.65 13.02 8.99
C MET A 260 -0.06 14.37 9.02
N SER A 261 -0.19 14.99 10.18
CA SER A 261 -0.81 16.32 10.28
C SER A 261 -0.03 17.37 9.48
N TRP A 262 1.29 17.35 9.59
CA TRP A 262 2.17 18.24 8.82
C TRP A 262 2.15 17.87 7.33
N CYS A 263 2.19 16.58 6.99
CA CYS A 263 2.17 16.13 5.60
C CYS A 263 0.91 16.60 4.87
N THR A 264 -0.26 16.41 5.48
CA THR A 264 -1.56 16.78 4.89
C THR A 264 -1.77 18.29 4.76
N GLN A 265 -1.17 19.09 5.64
CA GLN A 265 -1.22 20.56 5.50
C GLN A 265 -0.35 21.08 4.37
N ARG A 266 0.64 20.30 3.95
CA ARG A 266 1.59 20.67 2.90
C ARG A 266 1.13 20.24 1.50
N THR A 267 0.27 19.22 1.39
CA THR A 267 -0.25 18.69 0.12
C THR A 267 -1.56 19.34 -0.25
#